data_2745a399091f6bed7934364ef683a54a
#
_entry.id   2745a399091f6bed7934364ef683a54a
#
_cell.length_a   1.000
_cell.length_b   1.000
_cell.length_c   1.000
_cell.angle_alpha   90.00
_cell.angle_beta   90.00
_cell.angle_gamma   90.00
#
_symmetry.space_group_name_H-M   'P 1'
#
loop_
_entity.id
_entity.type
_entity.pdbx_description
1 polymer ?
#
loop_
_entity_poly.entity_id
_entity_poly.type
_entity_poly.pdbx_seq_one_letter_code
_entity_poly.pdbx_strand_id
1 'polypeptide(L)'
;MTRPITLSNATLYTDDSGKANLILSNPFCILRTIGNAGSINYKKYFTPEELPQHFTPVHQPADSAAVNLAGRNVMVFIMESMSAEHSAYLMPEVYAGRETKGFTPFLDSLMRGGLCFKRMYANGTRSIQAMPSVLGSIPSFRTPFVLMPQSLGESRQLPAILRGRGYSTAFFCGSEHGSMGFGAYARSAGVERLVSREDYEDRHGKGDFDGYWGIWDEPFLQFTGEELSRTPEPFFATLFTLSSHHP
;
A
#
# COMPACT_ATOMS: atom_id res chain seq x y z
N MET A 1 -11.68 18.41 -8.83
CA MET A 1 -12.24 17.37 -9.72
C MET A 1 -13.00 16.36 -8.89
N THR A 2 -14.26 16.09 -9.21
CA THR A 2 -15.00 15.00 -8.58
C THR A 2 -14.46 13.67 -9.07
N ARG A 3 -13.93 12.86 -8.17
CA ARG A 3 -13.42 11.53 -8.52
C ARG A 3 -14.59 10.58 -8.80
N PRO A 4 -14.51 9.73 -9.83
CA PRO A 4 -15.59 8.80 -10.14
C PRO A 4 -15.72 7.77 -9.01
N ILE A 5 -16.95 7.52 -8.58
CA ILE A 5 -17.27 6.46 -7.63
C ILE A 5 -16.97 5.10 -8.26
N THR A 6 -16.30 4.24 -7.52
CA THR A 6 -15.96 2.87 -7.92
C THR A 6 -16.72 1.86 -7.06
N LEU A 7 -16.77 0.60 -7.49
CA LEU A 7 -17.38 -0.48 -6.69
C LEU A 7 -16.71 -0.62 -5.32
N SER A 8 -15.39 -0.46 -5.26
CA SER A 8 -14.63 -0.56 -4.03
C SER A 8 -14.89 0.56 -3.01
N ASN A 9 -15.55 1.65 -3.36
CA ASN A 9 -15.89 2.69 -2.38
C ASN A 9 -16.84 2.19 -1.28
N ALA A 10 -17.60 1.15 -1.52
CA ALA A 10 -18.46 0.54 -0.48
C ALA A 10 -17.66 0.01 0.71
N THR A 11 -16.43 -0.46 0.50
CA THR A 11 -15.57 -0.99 1.56
C THR A 11 -14.99 0.08 2.50
N LEU A 12 -15.18 1.38 2.18
CA LEU A 12 -14.92 2.46 3.14
C LEU A 12 -15.86 2.42 4.35
N TYR A 13 -17.04 1.82 4.19
CA TYR A 13 -18.11 1.81 5.19
C TYR A 13 -18.26 0.46 5.91
N THR A 14 -17.58 -0.58 5.42
CA THR A 14 -17.62 -1.92 6.00
C THR A 14 -16.44 -2.76 5.57
N ASP A 15 -15.97 -3.63 6.45
CA ASP A 15 -14.93 -4.65 6.19
C ASP A 15 -15.52 -5.99 5.73
N ASP A 16 -16.86 -6.11 5.72
CA ASP A 16 -17.60 -7.30 5.30
C ASP A 16 -18.02 -7.17 3.83
N SER A 17 -17.54 -8.10 2.98
CA SER A 17 -17.84 -8.10 1.55
C SER A 17 -19.34 -8.26 1.24
N GLY A 18 -20.07 -9.01 2.04
CA GLY A 18 -21.51 -9.14 1.91
C GLY A 18 -22.24 -7.82 2.18
N LYS A 19 -21.84 -7.11 3.25
CA LYS A 19 -22.38 -5.78 3.56
C LYS A 19 -21.97 -4.74 2.51
N ALA A 20 -20.75 -4.80 1.99
CA ALA A 20 -20.31 -3.93 0.89
C ALA A 20 -21.23 -4.08 -0.33
N ASN A 21 -21.60 -5.32 -0.67
CA ASN A 21 -22.54 -5.59 -1.76
C ASN A 21 -23.97 -5.04 -1.51
N LEU A 22 -24.40 -4.95 -0.26
CA LEU A 22 -25.69 -4.33 0.10
C LEU A 22 -25.68 -2.80 -0.02
N ILE A 23 -24.51 -2.16 0.19
CA ILE A 23 -24.34 -0.70 0.03
C ILE A 23 -24.43 -0.30 -1.45
N LEU A 24 -23.96 -1.17 -2.34
CA LEU A 24 -23.93 -0.91 -3.78
C LEU A 24 -25.31 -1.10 -4.42
N SER A 25 -25.80 -0.09 -5.13
CA SER A 25 -27.04 -0.24 -5.88
C SER A 25 -26.87 -1.16 -7.09
N ASN A 26 -27.83 -2.05 -7.35
CA ASN A 26 -27.80 -2.98 -8.49
C ASN A 26 -27.64 -2.27 -9.85
N PRO A 27 -28.36 -1.17 -10.18
CA PRO A 27 -28.19 -0.45 -11.43
C PRO A 27 -26.75 0.09 -11.58
N PHE A 28 -26.17 0.63 -10.51
CA PHE A 28 -24.78 1.11 -10.52
C PHE A 28 -23.79 -0.02 -10.81
N CYS A 29 -23.94 -1.17 -10.13
CA CYS A 29 -23.09 -2.34 -10.35
C CYS A 29 -23.21 -2.84 -11.80
N ILE A 30 -24.41 -2.97 -12.34
CA ILE A 30 -24.63 -3.40 -13.73
C ILE A 30 -23.95 -2.44 -14.70
N LEU A 31 -24.17 -1.13 -14.57
CA LEU A 31 -23.55 -0.14 -15.45
C LEU A 31 -22.01 -0.15 -15.38
N ARG A 32 -21.45 -0.42 -14.21
CA ARG A 32 -19.98 -0.45 -14.00
C ARG A 32 -19.33 -1.76 -14.44
N THR A 33 -20.09 -2.85 -14.53
CA THR A 33 -19.57 -4.18 -14.89
C THR A 33 -19.95 -4.63 -16.30
N ILE A 34 -20.90 -3.96 -16.97
CA ILE A 34 -21.26 -4.24 -18.38
C ILE A 34 -20.00 -4.13 -19.27
N GLY A 35 -19.72 -5.19 -20.02
CA GLY A 35 -18.54 -5.28 -20.88
C GLY A 35 -17.21 -5.55 -20.16
N ASN A 36 -17.19 -5.49 -18.83
CA ASN A 36 -16.00 -5.73 -17.99
C ASN A 36 -16.18 -6.91 -17.04
N ALA A 37 -17.00 -7.90 -17.42
CA ALA A 37 -17.29 -9.08 -16.61
C ALA A 37 -16.02 -9.94 -16.42
N GLY A 38 -15.10 -9.40 -15.69
CA GLY A 38 -14.23 -10.04 -14.72
C GLY A 38 -13.26 -11.11 -15.14
N SER A 39 -12.98 -11.35 -16.43
CA SER A 39 -11.87 -12.24 -16.75
C SER A 39 -10.55 -11.47 -16.74
N ILE A 40 -9.64 -11.87 -15.86
CA ILE A 40 -8.25 -11.42 -15.94
C ILE A 40 -7.67 -12.05 -17.22
N ASN A 41 -7.55 -11.27 -18.29
CA ASN A 41 -6.89 -11.70 -19.51
C ASN A 41 -5.38 -11.81 -19.25
N TYR A 42 -4.88 -13.04 -19.17
CA TYR A 42 -3.46 -13.32 -19.08
C TYR A 42 -3.04 -14.30 -20.17
N LYS A 43 -1.83 -14.14 -20.65
CA LYS A 43 -1.24 -15.07 -21.60
C LYS A 43 -0.71 -16.29 -20.83
N LYS A 44 -1.19 -17.47 -21.20
CA LYS A 44 -0.64 -18.72 -20.64
C LYS A 44 0.65 -19.05 -21.37
N TYR A 45 1.75 -19.08 -20.63
CA TYR A 45 3.08 -19.43 -21.16
C TYR A 45 3.44 -20.89 -20.86
N PHE A 46 2.86 -21.47 -19.80
CA PHE A 46 3.11 -22.81 -19.31
C PHE A 46 1.79 -23.51 -19.02
N THR A 47 1.79 -24.84 -19.10
CA THR A 47 0.69 -25.65 -18.58
C THR A 47 0.71 -25.66 -17.04
N PRO A 48 -0.39 -26.04 -16.36
CA PRO A 48 -0.40 -26.19 -14.91
C PRO A 48 0.66 -27.17 -14.39
N GLU A 49 1.02 -28.19 -15.18
CA GLU A 49 2.00 -29.23 -14.86
C GLU A 49 3.44 -28.73 -15.01
N GLU A 50 3.69 -27.84 -15.97
CA GLU A 50 5.00 -27.23 -16.22
C GLU A 50 5.29 -26.09 -15.26
N LEU A 51 4.27 -25.32 -14.85
CA LEU A 51 4.43 -24.10 -14.06
C LEU A 51 5.25 -24.30 -12.77
N PRO A 52 5.06 -25.36 -11.97
CA PRO A 52 5.84 -25.56 -10.74
C PRO A 52 7.35 -25.75 -10.97
N GLN A 53 7.78 -26.13 -12.19
CA GLN A 53 9.20 -26.25 -12.55
C GLN A 53 9.87 -24.88 -12.77
N HIS A 54 9.08 -23.85 -13.08
CA HIS A 54 9.56 -22.51 -13.36
C HIS A 54 9.31 -21.54 -12.19
N PHE A 55 8.20 -21.71 -11.48
CA PHE A 55 7.82 -20.82 -10.40
C PHE A 55 6.92 -21.52 -9.39
N THR A 56 7.21 -21.32 -8.11
CA THR A 56 6.31 -21.65 -7.00
C THR A 56 6.10 -20.43 -6.11
N PRO A 57 4.85 -20.07 -5.77
CA PRO A 57 4.57 -19.00 -4.83
C PRO A 57 4.79 -19.41 -3.38
N VAL A 58 4.94 -20.71 -3.10
CA VAL A 58 5.13 -21.25 -1.75
C VAL A 58 6.62 -21.51 -1.51
N HIS A 59 7.21 -20.69 -0.67
CA HIS A 59 8.60 -20.83 -0.24
C HIS A 59 8.66 -21.35 1.20
N GLN A 60 9.43 -22.41 1.43
CA GLN A 60 9.73 -22.87 2.77
C GLN A 60 10.94 -22.08 3.29
N PRO A 61 10.84 -21.40 4.46
CA PRO A 61 12.01 -20.76 5.05
C PRO A 61 13.05 -21.80 5.44
N ALA A 62 14.32 -21.48 5.28
CA ALA A 62 15.39 -22.32 5.79
C ALA A 62 15.37 -22.30 7.33
N ASP A 63 15.48 -23.47 7.98
CA ASP A 63 15.41 -23.63 9.43
C ASP A 63 16.44 -22.78 10.19
N SER A 64 17.54 -22.43 9.56
CA SER A 64 18.64 -21.66 10.15
C SER A 64 18.42 -20.14 10.22
N ALA A 65 17.35 -19.63 9.60
CA ALA A 65 17.13 -18.18 9.40
C ALA A 65 16.06 -17.58 10.33
N ALA A 66 15.50 -18.34 11.25
CA ALA A 66 14.35 -17.90 12.02
C ALA A 66 14.72 -16.93 13.16
N VAL A 67 14.88 -15.66 12.83
CA VAL A 67 14.69 -14.60 13.83
C VAL A 67 13.20 -14.57 14.17
N ASN A 68 12.86 -14.87 15.43
CA ASN A 68 11.47 -14.76 15.86
C ASN A 68 11.06 -13.28 15.96
N LEU A 69 10.29 -12.83 14.99
CA LEU A 69 9.73 -11.47 14.94
C LEU A 69 8.30 -11.40 15.50
N ALA A 70 7.76 -12.50 16.03
CA ALA A 70 6.41 -12.50 16.60
C ALA A 70 6.30 -11.50 17.76
N GLY A 71 5.22 -10.73 17.78
CA GLY A 71 4.98 -9.69 18.78
C GLY A 71 5.78 -8.40 18.58
N ARG A 72 6.54 -8.26 17.49
CA ARG A 72 7.21 -7.01 17.13
C ARG A 72 6.27 -6.11 16.35
N ASN A 73 6.34 -4.80 16.62
CA ASN A 73 5.67 -3.82 15.78
C ASN A 73 6.26 -3.80 14.38
N VAL A 74 5.39 -3.67 13.37
CA VAL A 74 5.79 -3.60 11.97
C VAL A 74 5.27 -2.31 11.36
N MET A 75 6.18 -1.51 10.80
CA MET A 75 5.85 -0.30 10.04
C MET A 75 6.35 -0.44 8.61
N VAL A 76 5.44 -0.29 7.65
CA VAL A 76 5.73 -0.31 6.22
C VAL A 76 5.58 1.09 5.64
N PHE A 77 6.66 1.65 5.09
CA PHE A 77 6.63 2.90 4.36
C PHE A 77 6.57 2.62 2.86
N ILE A 78 5.50 3.06 2.21
CA ILE A 78 5.40 3.09 0.75
C ILE A 78 5.68 4.53 0.32
N MET A 79 6.87 4.74 -0.22
CA MET A 79 7.35 6.09 -0.54
C MET A 79 6.99 6.45 -1.98
N GLU A 80 6.25 7.54 -2.13
CA GLU A 80 5.83 8.06 -3.45
C GLU A 80 7.04 8.53 -4.25
N SER A 81 7.10 8.16 -5.53
CA SER A 81 8.09 8.62 -6.52
C SER A 81 9.55 8.48 -6.08
N MET A 82 9.84 7.53 -5.18
CA MET A 82 11.20 7.29 -4.69
C MET A 82 11.92 6.30 -5.62
N SER A 83 12.94 6.77 -6.31
CA SER A 83 13.81 5.93 -7.14
C SER A 83 15.24 5.84 -6.57
N ALA A 84 15.98 4.81 -7.00
CA ALA A 84 17.32 4.54 -6.50
C ALA A 84 18.30 5.70 -6.75
N GLU A 85 18.08 6.48 -7.81
CA GLU A 85 18.92 7.61 -8.19
C GLU A 85 18.93 8.77 -7.17
N HIS A 86 17.95 8.83 -6.26
CA HIS A 86 17.96 9.81 -5.18
C HIS A 86 18.93 9.46 -4.05
N SER A 87 19.39 8.21 -4.01
CA SER A 87 20.24 7.66 -2.95
C SER A 87 21.68 7.48 -3.42
N ALA A 88 22.62 8.14 -2.75
CA ALA A 88 24.05 7.93 -3.00
C ALA A 88 24.54 6.55 -2.53
N TYR A 89 23.82 5.88 -1.64
CA TYR A 89 24.11 4.51 -1.23
C TYR A 89 23.74 3.48 -2.29
N LEU A 90 22.61 3.68 -2.98
CA LEU A 90 22.13 2.77 -4.02
C LEU A 90 22.83 3.01 -5.37
N MET A 91 23.11 4.27 -5.71
CA MET A 91 23.67 4.69 -6.99
C MET A 91 24.92 5.57 -6.79
N PRO A 92 25.99 5.03 -6.15
CA PRO A 92 27.20 5.81 -5.85
C PRO A 92 27.87 6.39 -7.10
N GLU A 93 27.75 5.73 -8.24
CA GLU A 93 28.30 6.19 -9.51
C GLU A 93 27.65 7.50 -10.00
N VAL A 94 26.40 7.75 -9.68
CA VAL A 94 25.70 8.98 -10.03
C VAL A 94 26.27 10.18 -9.27
N TYR A 95 26.79 9.94 -8.06
CA TYR A 95 27.29 10.98 -7.15
C TYR A 95 28.82 11.08 -7.12
N ALA A 96 29.52 10.21 -7.85
CA ALA A 96 30.99 10.24 -7.93
C ALA A 96 31.47 11.58 -8.51
N GLY A 97 32.34 12.29 -7.77
CA GLY A 97 32.86 13.59 -8.17
C GLY A 97 31.92 14.78 -8.10
N ARG A 98 30.69 14.60 -7.57
CA ARG A 98 29.73 15.68 -7.35
C ARG A 98 29.83 16.23 -5.92
N GLU A 99 29.48 17.50 -5.73
CA GLU A 99 29.36 18.11 -4.39
C GLU A 99 28.17 17.51 -3.63
N THR A 100 27.06 17.25 -4.33
CA THR A 100 25.85 16.66 -3.75
C THR A 100 26.07 15.17 -3.42
N LYS A 101 25.83 14.82 -2.15
CA LYS A 101 25.98 13.45 -1.62
C LYS A 101 24.66 12.67 -1.60
N GLY A 102 23.78 12.92 -2.57
CA GLY A 102 22.44 12.35 -2.63
C GLY A 102 21.40 13.21 -1.94
N PHE A 103 20.12 12.85 -2.16
CA PHE A 103 18.97 13.58 -1.61
C PHE A 103 18.35 12.88 -0.39
N THR A 104 18.84 11.70 -0.03
CA THR A 104 18.26 10.86 1.03
C THR A 104 19.30 10.42 2.07
N PRO A 105 20.07 11.35 2.69
CA PRO A 105 21.16 10.98 3.57
C PRO A 105 20.73 10.16 4.79
N PHE A 106 19.53 10.42 5.33
CA PHE A 106 18.99 9.65 6.45
C PHE A 106 18.62 8.23 6.02
N LEU A 107 17.91 8.05 4.89
CA LEU A 107 17.58 6.73 4.37
C LEU A 107 18.84 5.94 4.00
N ASP A 108 19.84 6.62 3.43
CA ASP A 108 21.15 6.02 3.15
C ASP A 108 21.82 5.49 4.41
N SER A 109 21.68 6.19 5.54
CA SER A 109 22.21 5.73 6.83
C SER A 109 21.47 4.50 7.36
N LEU A 110 20.13 4.48 7.23
CA LEU A 110 19.31 3.32 7.60
C LEU A 110 19.64 2.10 6.74
N MET A 111 19.83 2.29 5.43
CA MET A 111 20.21 1.21 4.52
C MET A 111 21.58 0.61 4.83
N ARG A 112 22.52 1.41 5.33
CA ARG A 112 23.83 0.91 5.79
C ARG A 112 23.75 0.10 7.08
N GLY A 113 22.78 0.42 7.96
CA GLY A 113 22.59 -0.25 9.24
C GLY A 113 21.60 -1.42 9.20
N GLY A 114 20.86 -1.58 8.10
CA GLY A 114 19.80 -2.55 7.95
C GLY A 114 20.03 -3.55 6.81
N LEU A 115 19.00 -4.35 6.54
CA LEU A 115 18.97 -5.24 5.38
C LEU A 115 18.46 -4.45 4.16
N CYS A 116 19.33 -4.26 3.16
CA CYS A 116 19.01 -3.54 1.94
C CYS A 116 19.06 -4.45 0.71
N PHE A 117 17.96 -4.51 -0.04
CA PHE A 117 17.85 -5.25 -1.28
C PHE A 117 18.15 -4.34 -2.49
N LYS A 118 19.40 -4.36 -2.97
CA LYS A 118 19.85 -3.50 -4.07
C LYS A 118 19.26 -3.86 -5.45
N ARG A 119 18.75 -5.07 -5.61
CA ARG A 119 18.15 -5.57 -6.86
C ARG A 119 16.65 -5.82 -6.66
N MET A 120 15.95 -4.83 -6.16
CA MET A 120 14.51 -4.89 -5.99
C MET A 120 13.82 -4.02 -7.04
N TYR A 121 12.78 -4.56 -7.66
CA TYR A 121 12.04 -3.90 -8.72
C TYR A 121 10.59 -3.73 -8.31
N ALA A 122 10.02 -2.57 -8.64
CA ALA A 122 8.60 -2.33 -8.43
C ALA A 122 7.78 -3.27 -9.36
N ASN A 123 6.70 -3.83 -8.82
CA ASN A 123 5.78 -4.68 -9.57
C ASN A 123 4.84 -3.87 -10.49
N GLY A 124 4.88 -2.56 -10.44
CA GLY A 124 4.06 -1.67 -11.27
C GLY A 124 4.69 -0.29 -11.39
N THR A 125 4.14 0.52 -12.29
CA THR A 125 4.66 1.86 -12.61
C THR A 125 3.80 2.99 -12.05
N ARG A 126 2.76 2.66 -11.27
CA ARG A 126 1.82 3.63 -10.68
C ARG A 126 1.54 3.30 -9.22
N SER A 127 1.39 4.33 -8.40
CA SER A 127 1.13 4.24 -6.96
C SER A 127 -0.07 3.36 -6.59
N ILE A 128 -1.14 3.43 -7.40
CA ILE A 128 -2.34 2.60 -7.19
C ILE A 128 -2.07 1.09 -7.27
N GLN A 129 -0.93 0.67 -7.83
CA GLN A 129 -0.53 -0.73 -7.92
C GLN A 129 0.29 -1.19 -6.70
N ALA A 130 0.80 -0.25 -5.91
CA ALA A 130 1.68 -0.57 -4.78
C ALA A 130 0.94 -1.28 -3.64
N MET A 131 -0.24 -0.82 -3.26
CA MET A 131 -0.99 -1.39 -2.14
C MET A 131 -1.30 -2.89 -2.33
N PRO A 132 -1.88 -3.33 -3.48
CA PRO A 132 -2.09 -4.75 -3.73
C PRO A 132 -0.80 -5.58 -3.73
N SER A 133 0.27 -5.02 -4.27
CA SER A 133 1.56 -5.71 -4.35
C SER A 133 2.19 -5.89 -2.97
N VAL A 134 2.18 -4.85 -2.14
CA VAL A 134 2.83 -4.86 -0.82
C VAL A 134 2.01 -5.65 0.21
N LEU A 135 0.69 -5.42 0.27
CA LEU A 135 -0.15 -6.01 1.31
C LEU A 135 -0.71 -7.39 0.94
N GLY A 136 -0.85 -7.67 -0.37
CA GLY A 136 -1.52 -8.88 -0.85
C GLY A 136 -0.68 -9.77 -1.76
N SER A 137 0.56 -9.38 -2.07
CA SER A 137 1.40 -10.07 -3.08
C SER A 137 0.69 -10.22 -4.44
N ILE A 138 -0.19 -9.26 -4.77
CA ILE A 138 -0.98 -9.28 -5.99
C ILE A 138 -0.21 -8.56 -7.09
N PRO A 139 0.07 -9.23 -8.22
CA PRO A 139 0.82 -8.63 -9.33
C PRO A 139 0.06 -7.48 -9.97
N SER A 140 0.80 -6.59 -10.65
CA SER A 140 0.19 -5.51 -11.42
C SER A 140 -0.49 -6.02 -12.68
N PHE A 141 -1.67 -5.48 -12.95
CA PHE A 141 -2.44 -5.73 -14.16
C PHE A 141 -2.55 -4.44 -14.99
N ARG A 142 -3.00 -4.57 -16.24
CA ARG A 142 -3.28 -3.41 -17.10
C ARG A 142 -4.29 -2.46 -16.44
N THR A 143 -5.38 -3.01 -15.89
CA THR A 143 -6.28 -2.29 -14.99
C THR A 143 -5.79 -2.47 -13.56
N PRO A 144 -5.60 -1.41 -12.77
CA PRO A 144 -5.21 -1.55 -11.36
C PRO A 144 -6.18 -2.44 -10.59
N PHE A 145 -5.64 -3.39 -9.83
CA PHE A 145 -6.45 -4.37 -9.09
C PHE A 145 -7.49 -3.72 -8.17
N VAL A 146 -7.15 -2.62 -7.49
CA VAL A 146 -8.08 -1.85 -6.65
C VAL A 146 -9.35 -1.39 -7.37
N LEU A 147 -9.30 -1.25 -8.70
CA LEU A 147 -10.42 -0.84 -9.54
C LEU A 147 -11.18 -2.02 -10.15
N MET A 148 -10.69 -3.23 -9.96
CA MET A 148 -11.29 -4.44 -10.52
C MET A 148 -12.36 -5.00 -9.57
N PRO A 149 -13.45 -5.63 -10.09
CA PRO A 149 -14.45 -6.30 -9.27
C PRO A 149 -13.85 -7.36 -8.33
N GLN A 150 -12.76 -8.01 -8.74
CA GLN A 150 -12.05 -9.02 -7.96
C GLN A 150 -11.47 -8.48 -6.65
N SER A 151 -11.23 -7.15 -6.54
CA SER A 151 -10.77 -6.52 -5.30
C SER A 151 -11.82 -6.54 -4.18
N LEU A 152 -13.08 -6.81 -4.53
CA LEU A 152 -14.19 -6.98 -3.58
C LEU A 152 -14.33 -8.42 -3.08
N GLY A 153 -13.61 -9.36 -3.68
CA GLY A 153 -13.62 -10.76 -3.27
C GLY A 153 -12.85 -10.98 -1.95
N GLU A 154 -13.18 -12.07 -1.29
CA GLU A 154 -12.43 -12.49 -0.11
C GLU A 154 -10.96 -12.76 -0.48
N SER A 155 -10.06 -12.12 0.25
CA SER A 155 -8.63 -12.36 0.12
C SER A 155 -7.95 -12.33 1.48
N ARG A 156 -7.03 -13.28 1.70
CA ARG A 156 -6.18 -13.31 2.89
C ARG A 156 -4.93 -12.50 2.63
N GLN A 157 -4.97 -11.24 3.01
CA GLN A 157 -3.83 -10.32 2.87
C GLN A 157 -3.10 -10.15 4.21
N LEU A 158 -1.89 -9.61 4.16
CA LEU A 158 -1.01 -9.50 5.33
C LEU A 158 -1.68 -8.82 6.54
N PRO A 159 -2.40 -7.68 6.40
CA PRO A 159 -3.10 -7.08 7.54
C PRO A 159 -4.13 -8.03 8.18
N ALA A 160 -4.96 -8.71 7.37
CA ALA A 160 -5.94 -9.67 7.89
C ALA A 160 -5.29 -10.85 8.61
N ILE A 161 -4.18 -11.35 8.08
CA ILE A 161 -3.41 -12.46 8.72
C ILE A 161 -2.85 -12.02 10.06
N LEU A 162 -2.27 -10.82 10.14
CA LEU A 162 -1.68 -10.30 11.37
C LEU A 162 -2.75 -9.92 12.40
N ARG A 163 -3.87 -9.34 11.98
CA ARG A 163 -5.03 -9.11 12.84
C ARG A 163 -5.51 -10.40 13.48
N GLY A 164 -5.62 -11.49 12.71
CA GLY A 164 -5.94 -12.82 13.24
C GLY A 164 -4.93 -13.38 14.24
N ARG A 165 -3.76 -12.74 14.36
CA ARG A 165 -2.72 -13.06 15.35
C ARG A 165 -2.62 -12.03 16.49
N GLY A 166 -3.62 -11.16 16.63
CA GLY A 166 -3.72 -10.18 17.71
C GLY A 166 -3.01 -8.85 17.46
N TYR A 167 -2.59 -8.56 16.20
CA TYR A 167 -2.04 -7.25 15.85
C TYR A 167 -3.14 -6.22 15.64
N SER A 168 -2.96 -5.01 16.15
CA SER A 168 -3.69 -3.83 15.70
C SER A 168 -3.23 -3.45 14.28
N THR A 169 -4.15 -3.13 13.38
CA THR A 169 -3.79 -2.83 11.99
C THR A 169 -4.22 -1.42 11.58
N ALA A 170 -3.30 -0.64 11.00
CA ALA A 170 -3.56 0.74 10.59
C ALA A 170 -2.98 1.06 9.21
N PHE A 171 -3.65 1.96 8.49
CA PHE A 171 -3.17 2.57 7.25
C PHE A 171 -3.25 4.08 7.36
N PHE A 172 -2.13 4.72 7.01
CA PHE A 172 -1.94 6.17 7.07
C PHE A 172 -1.68 6.71 5.67
N CYS A 173 -2.43 7.74 5.28
CA CYS A 173 -2.20 8.47 4.03
C CYS A 173 -2.75 9.87 4.14
N GLY A 174 -1.93 10.90 3.98
CA GLY A 174 -2.31 12.32 4.10
C GLY A 174 -3.29 12.82 3.05
N SER A 175 -3.78 11.97 2.15
CA SER A 175 -4.84 12.28 1.18
C SER A 175 -6.25 12.09 1.76
N GLU A 176 -7.26 12.52 1.01
CA GLU A 176 -8.67 12.24 1.37
C GLU A 176 -8.93 10.73 1.50
N HIS A 177 -9.82 10.35 2.40
CA HIS A 177 -10.23 8.95 2.64
C HIS A 177 -10.54 8.16 1.36
N GLY A 178 -11.19 8.78 0.39
CA GLY A 178 -11.56 8.17 -0.89
C GLY A 178 -10.48 8.20 -1.97
N SER A 179 -9.31 8.78 -1.68
CA SER A 179 -8.26 8.98 -2.68
C SER A 179 -7.77 7.66 -3.27
N MET A 180 -7.80 7.57 -4.60
CA MET A 180 -7.32 6.43 -5.40
C MET A 180 -7.86 5.04 -4.98
N GLY A 181 -8.87 4.98 -4.11
CA GLY A 181 -9.40 3.75 -3.55
C GLY A 181 -8.49 3.10 -2.50
N PHE A 182 -7.47 3.78 -2.00
CA PHE A 182 -6.53 3.23 -1.03
C PHE A 182 -7.19 2.83 0.28
N GLY A 183 -8.02 3.72 0.85
CA GLY A 183 -8.75 3.42 2.07
C GLY A 183 -9.70 2.21 1.92
N ALA A 184 -10.42 2.17 0.79
CA ALA A 184 -11.30 1.05 0.47
C ALA A 184 -10.52 -0.27 0.36
N TYR A 185 -9.38 -0.23 -0.36
CA TYR A 185 -8.54 -1.41 -0.50
C TYR A 185 -7.90 -1.84 0.84
N ALA A 186 -7.42 -0.90 1.64
CA ALA A 186 -6.86 -1.20 2.95
C ALA A 186 -7.89 -1.90 3.86
N ARG A 187 -9.14 -1.44 3.84
CA ARG A 187 -10.24 -2.12 4.56
C ARG A 187 -10.44 -3.56 4.07
N SER A 188 -10.53 -3.78 2.76
CA SER A 188 -10.68 -5.13 2.21
C SER A 188 -9.49 -6.03 2.51
N ALA A 189 -8.29 -5.45 2.66
CA ALA A 189 -7.07 -6.15 3.06
C ALA A 189 -7.04 -6.52 4.56
N GLY A 190 -7.99 -6.02 5.37
CA GLY A 190 -8.11 -6.32 6.79
C GLY A 190 -7.55 -5.25 7.73
N VAL A 191 -7.30 -4.04 7.23
CA VAL A 191 -6.91 -2.89 8.06
C VAL A 191 -8.11 -2.39 8.85
N GLU A 192 -7.94 -2.26 10.18
CA GLU A 192 -9.00 -1.82 11.10
C GLU A 192 -9.12 -0.31 11.15
N ARG A 193 -8.00 0.40 11.12
CA ARG A 193 -7.96 1.85 11.28
C ARG A 193 -7.39 2.51 10.04
N LEU A 194 -8.17 3.42 9.46
CA LEU A 194 -7.72 4.33 8.41
C LEU A 194 -7.50 5.71 9.02
N VAL A 195 -6.38 6.33 8.70
CA VAL A 195 -6.00 7.68 9.13
C VAL A 195 -5.64 8.49 7.89
N SER A 196 -6.34 9.58 7.67
CA SER A 196 -6.35 10.35 6.43
C SER A 196 -6.13 11.84 6.69
N ARG A 197 -6.27 12.64 5.63
CA ARG A 197 -6.25 14.09 5.72
C ARG A 197 -7.33 14.61 6.68
N GLU A 198 -8.52 14.05 6.63
CA GLU A 198 -9.64 14.49 7.47
C GLU A 198 -9.30 14.33 8.95
N ASP A 199 -8.71 13.21 9.35
CA ASP A 199 -8.28 12.97 10.73
C ASP A 199 -7.20 13.94 11.18
N TYR A 200 -6.29 14.31 10.27
CA TYR A 200 -5.26 15.32 10.51
C TYR A 200 -5.88 16.72 10.68
N GLU A 201 -6.71 17.13 9.71
CA GLU A 201 -7.33 18.47 9.70
C GLU A 201 -8.22 18.70 10.93
N ASP A 202 -8.89 17.67 11.43
CA ASP A 202 -9.71 17.74 12.64
C ASP A 202 -8.91 18.13 13.90
N ARG A 203 -7.61 17.81 13.94
CA ARG A 203 -6.74 18.12 15.08
C ARG A 203 -5.85 19.33 14.85
N HIS A 204 -5.32 19.49 13.67
CA HIS A 204 -4.27 20.47 13.36
C HIS A 204 -4.74 21.59 12.42
N GLY A 205 -5.97 21.46 11.87
CA GLY A 205 -6.49 22.41 10.90
C GLY A 205 -5.93 22.17 9.50
N LYS A 206 -6.21 23.10 8.58
CA LYS A 206 -5.96 22.94 7.14
C LYS A 206 -4.66 23.58 6.64
N GLY A 207 -3.82 24.08 7.55
CA GLY A 207 -2.62 24.86 7.19
C GLY A 207 -1.57 24.07 6.42
N ASP A 208 -1.52 22.74 6.61
CA ASP A 208 -0.50 21.87 6.02
C ASP A 208 -0.97 21.13 4.76
N PHE A 209 -2.10 21.55 4.19
CA PHE A 209 -2.56 21.02 2.91
C PHE A 209 -1.74 21.60 1.74
N ASP A 210 -1.23 20.73 0.87
CA ASP A 210 -0.36 21.08 -0.27
C ASP A 210 -1.10 21.77 -1.43
N GLY A 211 -2.42 21.85 -1.36
CA GLY A 211 -3.28 22.45 -2.39
C GLY A 211 -3.75 21.45 -3.45
N TYR A 212 -3.25 20.22 -3.49
CA TYR A 212 -3.52 19.24 -4.54
C TYR A 212 -3.89 17.84 -4.02
N TRP A 213 -2.95 17.20 -3.34
CA TRP A 213 -3.05 15.77 -3.00
C TRP A 213 -3.40 15.50 -1.54
N GLY A 214 -2.82 16.28 -0.62
CA GLY A 214 -3.03 16.03 0.78
C GLY A 214 -2.17 16.88 1.72
N ILE A 215 -1.96 16.36 2.91
CA ILE A 215 -1.09 16.98 3.90
C ILE A 215 0.38 16.72 3.51
N TRP A 216 1.24 17.73 3.67
CA TRP A 216 2.68 17.57 3.49
C TRP A 216 3.21 16.41 4.34
N ASP A 217 4.17 15.63 3.79
CA ASP A 217 4.66 14.42 4.44
C ASP A 217 5.26 14.69 5.82
N GLU A 218 6.01 15.78 6.01
CA GLU A 218 6.65 16.08 7.30
C GLU A 218 5.63 16.18 8.45
N PRO A 219 4.63 17.08 8.41
CA PRO A 219 3.63 17.16 9.48
C PRO A 219 2.79 15.89 9.59
N PHE A 220 2.47 15.22 8.47
CA PHE A 220 1.71 13.97 8.51
C PHE A 220 2.49 12.80 9.13
N LEU A 221 3.80 12.74 8.92
CA LEU A 221 4.68 11.75 9.57
C LEU A 221 4.74 11.97 11.09
N GLN A 222 4.82 13.23 11.57
CA GLN A 222 4.76 13.54 12.99
C GLN A 222 3.43 13.09 13.59
N PHE A 223 2.32 13.44 12.94
CA PHE A 223 0.98 13.00 13.34
C PHE A 223 0.85 11.47 13.36
N THR A 224 1.40 10.78 12.37
CA THR A 224 1.43 9.31 12.33
C THR A 224 2.18 8.74 13.55
N GLY A 225 3.31 9.33 13.92
CA GLY A 225 4.07 8.94 15.11
C GLY A 225 3.26 9.10 16.40
N GLU A 226 2.52 10.21 16.54
CA GLU A 226 1.61 10.43 17.68
C GLU A 226 0.50 9.38 17.73
N GLU A 227 -0.11 9.07 16.60
CA GLU A 227 -1.18 8.07 16.51
C GLU A 227 -0.68 6.66 16.83
N LEU A 228 0.51 6.30 16.34
CA LEU A 228 1.13 5.01 16.64
C LEU A 228 1.53 4.89 18.11
N SER A 229 1.95 5.98 18.76
CA SER A 229 2.27 5.96 20.20
C SER A 229 1.08 5.59 21.10
N ARG A 230 -0.14 5.74 20.59
CA ARG A 230 -1.39 5.40 21.27
C ARG A 230 -2.02 4.10 20.76
N THR A 231 -1.42 3.47 19.74
CA THR A 231 -1.94 2.25 19.14
C THR A 231 -1.55 1.03 19.99
N PRO A 232 -2.48 0.13 20.32
CA PRO A 232 -2.15 -1.09 21.06
C PRO A 232 -1.12 -1.95 20.33
N GLU A 233 -0.14 -2.44 21.06
CA GLU A 233 0.89 -3.34 20.54
C GLU A 233 0.50 -4.82 20.70
N PRO A 234 0.98 -5.69 19.81
CA PRO A 234 1.77 -5.39 18.63
C PRO A 234 0.91 -4.77 17.53
N PHE A 235 1.50 -3.88 16.73
CA PHE A 235 0.79 -3.31 15.59
C PHE A 235 1.47 -3.62 14.25
N PHE A 236 0.66 -3.61 13.20
CA PHE A 236 1.07 -3.56 11.81
C PHE A 236 0.51 -2.28 11.18
N ALA A 237 1.37 -1.39 10.78
CA ALA A 237 0.98 -0.13 10.17
C ALA A 237 1.61 0.05 8.78
N THR A 238 0.87 0.65 7.86
CA THR A 238 1.37 1.04 6.55
C THR A 238 1.14 2.53 6.36
N LEU A 239 2.16 3.25 5.92
CA LEU A 239 2.08 4.67 5.57
C LEU A 239 2.43 4.85 4.09
N PHE A 240 1.61 5.65 3.40
CA PHE A 240 1.86 6.08 2.03
C PHE A 240 2.18 7.58 2.01
N THR A 241 3.36 7.95 1.47
CA THR A 241 3.78 9.36 1.36
C THR A 241 3.22 10.02 0.10
N LEU A 242 3.13 11.35 0.07
CA LEU A 242 2.48 12.11 -1.00
C LEU A 242 3.31 13.26 -1.56
N SER A 243 4.18 13.88 -0.76
CA SER A 243 4.82 15.17 -1.10
C SER A 243 5.67 15.14 -2.37
N SER A 244 6.14 13.95 -2.78
CA SER A 244 6.91 13.77 -4.01
C SER A 244 6.03 13.55 -5.25
N HIS A 245 4.70 13.56 -5.10
CA HIS A 245 3.78 13.43 -6.23
C HIS A 245 3.76 14.74 -7.02
N HIS A 246 3.84 14.66 -8.35
CA HIS A 246 3.69 15.85 -9.21
C HIS A 246 2.26 16.39 -9.15
N PRO A 247 2.08 17.71 -9.30
CA PRO A 247 0.77 18.37 -9.33
C PRO A 247 -0.15 17.85 -10.45
#